data_2cad405a63889233b1cce97c5e3bc2da
#
_entry.id   2cad405a63889233b1cce97c5e3bc2da
#
_cell.length_a   1.000
_cell.length_b   1.000
_cell.length_c   1.000
_cell.angle_alpha   90.00
_cell.angle_beta   90.00
_cell.angle_gamma   90.00
#
_symmetry.space_group_name_H-M   'P 1'
#
loop_
_entity.id
_entity.type
_entity.pdbx_description
1 polymer ?
#
loop_
_entity_poly.entity_id
_entity_poly.type
_entity_poly.pdbx_seq_one_letter_code
_entity_poly.pdbx_strand_id
1 'polypeptide(L)'
;MKQRRKKLRVIPGFGLSLGITVAILSFIVIIPLCSLVVFSAHLSPAEFIQTVTSPRVLASYKVSFLTALTASLINAVMGLIVAWVLVRYEFPGKRILDGMIEVPFALPTAVAGIALTHMTVDTSVIGGFFHHTFGIDIAYTRTGITLALVFIGIPFVVRSVQPVLEKLDGQFEEAASILGATRGYTFRHVIFPEILPALIAGFTMAFARSLGEYGSVVFIAGNTPYETEITPLLIMSKLQEFDYASATSIALVMLAAAFLILLINAVLQSRSSKIISGIE
;
A
#
# COMPACT_ATOMS: atom_id res chain seq x y z
N MET A 1 -48.05 0.22 22.88
CA MET A 1 -47.67 1.17 21.81
C MET A 1 -46.24 1.65 22.05
N LYS A 2 -45.23 1.14 21.29
CA LYS A 2 -43.83 1.59 21.37
C LYS A 2 -43.70 2.88 20.57
N GLN A 3 -43.55 4.04 21.19
CA GLN A 3 -43.21 5.28 20.55
C GLN A 3 -41.81 5.13 19.90
N ARG A 4 -41.75 5.07 18.56
CA ARG A 4 -40.54 5.24 17.79
C ARG A 4 -40.02 6.67 18.02
N ARG A 5 -39.00 6.84 18.89
CA ARG A 5 -38.25 8.10 18.98
C ARG A 5 -37.71 8.44 17.61
N LYS A 6 -38.30 9.45 16.94
CA LYS A 6 -37.70 10.07 15.75
C LYS A 6 -36.36 10.64 16.18
N LYS A 7 -35.25 10.01 15.75
CA LYS A 7 -33.92 10.61 15.86
C LYS A 7 -33.97 11.94 15.11
N LEU A 8 -33.96 13.05 15.82
CA LEU A 8 -33.80 14.39 15.25
C LEU A 8 -32.50 14.38 14.44
N ARG A 9 -32.60 14.56 13.14
CA ARG A 9 -31.44 14.73 12.26
C ARG A 9 -30.84 16.10 12.57
N VAL A 10 -29.61 16.13 13.08
CA VAL A 10 -28.91 17.33 13.52
C VAL A 10 -28.62 18.31 12.37
N ILE A 11 -28.57 17.83 11.13
CA ILE A 11 -28.26 18.63 9.96
C ILE A 11 -29.47 18.66 9.02
N PRO A 12 -30.06 19.85 8.73
CA PRO A 12 -31.12 19.99 7.73
C PRO A 12 -30.58 19.58 6.34
N GLY A 13 -31.35 18.80 5.58
CA GLY A 13 -30.93 18.34 4.25
C GLY A 13 -29.97 17.13 4.20
N PHE A 14 -29.54 16.60 5.36
CA PHE A 14 -28.61 15.46 5.43
C PHE A 14 -29.01 14.27 4.54
N GLY A 15 -30.29 13.93 4.49
CA GLY A 15 -30.77 12.82 3.65
C GLY A 15 -30.60 13.05 2.16
N LEU A 16 -30.82 14.29 1.70
CA LEU A 16 -30.62 14.67 0.30
C LEU A 16 -29.13 14.71 -0.05
N SER A 17 -28.33 15.36 0.77
CA SER A 17 -26.86 15.44 0.59
C SER A 17 -26.23 14.05 0.58
N LEU A 18 -26.56 13.21 1.55
CA LEU A 18 -26.07 11.82 1.60
C LEU A 18 -26.50 11.02 0.36
N GLY A 19 -27.78 11.16 -0.05
CA GLY A 19 -28.30 10.47 -1.23
C GLY A 19 -27.55 10.86 -2.50
N ILE A 20 -27.33 12.15 -2.72
CA ILE A 20 -26.58 12.67 -3.88
C ILE A 20 -25.12 12.17 -3.83
N THR A 21 -24.46 12.28 -2.67
CA THR A 21 -23.07 11.85 -2.51
C THR A 21 -22.92 10.35 -2.80
N VAL A 22 -23.79 9.52 -2.21
CA VAL A 22 -23.75 8.06 -2.45
C VAL A 22 -24.05 7.75 -3.91
N ALA A 23 -25.02 8.42 -4.54
CA ALA A 23 -25.35 8.21 -5.95
C ALA A 23 -24.15 8.55 -6.85
N ILE A 24 -23.52 9.72 -6.65
CA ILE A 24 -22.35 10.14 -7.45
C ILE A 24 -21.18 9.19 -7.26
N LEU A 25 -20.83 8.83 -6.02
CA LEU A 25 -19.76 7.88 -5.72
C LEU A 25 -20.04 6.50 -6.34
N SER A 26 -21.30 6.01 -6.22
CA SER A 26 -21.70 4.76 -6.84
C SER A 26 -21.54 4.79 -8.35
N PHE A 27 -21.92 5.88 -8.98
CA PHE A 27 -21.78 6.05 -10.43
C PHE A 27 -20.32 6.06 -10.87
N ILE A 28 -19.44 6.82 -10.18
CA ILE A 28 -18.02 6.93 -10.51
C ILE A 28 -17.26 5.62 -10.25
N VAL A 29 -17.67 4.84 -9.25
CA VAL A 29 -16.99 3.60 -8.88
C VAL A 29 -17.61 2.37 -9.56
N ILE A 30 -18.94 2.24 -9.50
CA ILE A 30 -19.63 1.02 -9.96
C ILE A 30 -19.56 0.90 -11.49
N ILE A 31 -19.71 1.98 -12.24
CA ILE A 31 -19.70 1.90 -13.72
C ILE A 31 -18.36 1.37 -14.25
N PRO A 32 -17.18 1.93 -13.87
CA PRO A 32 -15.91 1.35 -14.31
C PRO A 32 -15.71 -0.10 -13.86
N LEU A 33 -16.13 -0.45 -12.65
CA LEU A 33 -16.03 -1.84 -12.16
C LEU A 33 -16.94 -2.79 -12.95
N CYS A 34 -18.17 -2.37 -13.23
CA CYS A 34 -19.08 -3.13 -14.09
C CYS A 34 -18.53 -3.29 -15.51
N SER A 35 -17.84 -2.28 -16.05
CA SER A 35 -17.23 -2.38 -17.37
C SER A 35 -16.17 -3.47 -17.45
N LEU A 36 -15.36 -3.66 -16.39
CA LEU A 36 -14.41 -4.76 -16.32
C LEU A 36 -15.11 -6.13 -16.45
N VAL A 37 -16.23 -6.30 -15.75
CA VAL A 37 -17.02 -7.54 -15.80
C VAL A 37 -17.63 -7.73 -17.19
N VAL A 38 -18.21 -6.69 -17.78
CA VAL A 38 -18.85 -6.74 -19.10
C VAL A 38 -17.83 -7.10 -20.19
N PHE A 39 -16.68 -6.44 -20.21
CA PHE A 39 -15.62 -6.76 -21.19
C PHE A 39 -15.01 -8.14 -20.97
N SER A 40 -14.81 -8.56 -19.72
CA SER A 40 -14.35 -9.90 -19.40
C SER A 40 -15.34 -10.99 -19.82
N ALA A 41 -16.65 -10.69 -19.80
CA ALA A 41 -17.70 -11.63 -20.22
C ALA A 41 -17.78 -11.87 -21.73
N HIS A 42 -16.97 -11.18 -22.53
CA HIS A 42 -16.80 -11.53 -23.95
C HIS A 42 -16.00 -12.85 -24.15
N LEU A 43 -15.23 -13.27 -23.14
CA LEU A 43 -14.58 -14.57 -23.13
C LEU A 43 -15.55 -15.65 -22.63
N SER A 44 -15.49 -16.82 -23.23
CA SER A 44 -16.14 -18.00 -22.64
C SER A 44 -15.50 -18.33 -21.29
N PRO A 45 -16.18 -19.04 -20.38
CA PRO A 45 -15.59 -19.43 -19.09
C PRO A 45 -14.26 -20.21 -19.24
N ALA A 46 -14.13 -21.03 -20.28
CA ALA A 46 -12.89 -21.77 -20.55
C ALA A 46 -11.75 -20.84 -20.99
N GLU A 47 -12.01 -19.92 -21.91
CA GLU A 47 -11.04 -18.91 -22.35
C GLU A 47 -10.64 -17.96 -21.21
N PHE A 48 -11.59 -17.56 -20.36
CA PHE A 48 -11.31 -16.76 -19.17
C PHE A 48 -10.30 -17.48 -18.27
N ILE A 49 -10.56 -18.74 -17.90
CA ILE A 49 -9.67 -19.52 -17.06
C ILE A 49 -8.31 -19.69 -17.75
N GLN A 50 -8.28 -20.04 -19.03
CA GLN A 50 -7.04 -20.19 -19.80
C GLN A 50 -6.22 -18.89 -19.80
N THR A 51 -6.85 -17.73 -19.97
CA THR A 51 -6.20 -16.42 -19.96
C THR A 51 -5.59 -16.13 -18.62
N VAL A 52 -6.38 -16.19 -17.54
CA VAL A 52 -5.92 -15.78 -16.20
C VAL A 52 -4.97 -16.78 -15.54
N THR A 53 -4.94 -18.03 -16.01
CA THR A 53 -4.01 -19.05 -15.53
C THR A 53 -2.86 -19.31 -16.50
N SER A 54 -2.71 -18.51 -17.56
CA SER A 54 -1.58 -18.66 -18.48
C SER A 54 -0.24 -18.45 -17.75
N PRO A 55 0.84 -19.14 -18.13
CA PRO A 55 2.12 -19.09 -17.40
C PRO A 55 2.67 -17.68 -17.24
N ARG A 56 2.53 -16.82 -18.27
CA ARG A 56 2.96 -15.41 -18.22
C ARG A 56 2.14 -14.60 -17.22
N VAL A 57 0.82 -14.76 -17.19
CA VAL A 57 -0.08 -14.08 -16.26
C VAL A 57 0.20 -14.51 -14.82
N LEU A 58 0.34 -15.83 -14.58
CA LEU A 58 0.69 -16.32 -13.23
C LEU A 58 2.06 -15.81 -12.76
N ALA A 59 3.05 -15.72 -13.67
CA ALA A 59 4.34 -15.13 -13.36
C ALA A 59 4.19 -13.65 -12.99
N SER A 60 3.40 -12.86 -13.73
CA SER A 60 3.17 -11.45 -13.44
C SER A 60 2.47 -11.22 -12.08
N TYR A 61 1.48 -12.05 -11.73
CA TYR A 61 0.89 -12.03 -10.39
C TYR A 61 1.94 -12.30 -9.32
N LYS A 62 2.75 -13.34 -9.48
CA LYS A 62 3.81 -13.68 -8.53
C LYS A 62 4.80 -12.54 -8.35
N VAL A 63 5.26 -11.91 -9.43
CA VAL A 63 6.16 -10.75 -9.37
C VAL A 63 5.50 -9.60 -8.63
N SER A 64 4.25 -9.22 -9.01
CA SER A 64 3.51 -8.13 -8.37
C SER A 64 3.33 -8.36 -6.86
N PHE A 65 2.84 -9.53 -6.47
CA PHE A 65 2.60 -9.84 -5.06
C PHE A 65 3.88 -9.91 -4.24
N LEU A 66 4.93 -10.54 -4.75
CA LEU A 66 6.18 -10.67 -4.02
C LEU A 66 6.90 -9.33 -3.86
N THR A 67 6.98 -8.52 -4.92
CA THR A 67 7.63 -7.20 -4.83
C THR A 67 6.83 -6.24 -3.95
N ALA A 68 5.49 -6.23 -4.06
CA ALA A 68 4.63 -5.43 -3.20
C ALA A 68 4.73 -5.87 -1.73
N LEU A 69 4.74 -7.17 -1.44
CA LEU A 69 4.90 -7.69 -0.08
C LEU A 69 6.25 -7.32 0.50
N THR A 70 7.34 -7.53 -0.25
CA THR A 70 8.69 -7.19 0.18
C THR A 70 8.82 -5.70 0.45
N ALA A 71 8.33 -4.85 -0.46
CA ALA A 71 8.34 -3.40 -0.27
C ALA A 71 7.54 -2.97 0.97
N SER A 72 6.38 -3.56 1.20
CA SER A 72 5.54 -3.22 2.35
C SER A 72 6.13 -3.68 3.68
N LEU A 73 6.83 -4.81 3.70
CA LEU A 73 7.58 -5.27 4.89
C LEU A 73 8.75 -4.31 5.20
N ILE A 74 9.49 -3.90 4.17
CA ILE A 74 10.55 -2.89 4.32
C ILE A 74 9.94 -1.59 4.85
N ASN A 75 8.83 -1.15 4.28
CA ASN A 75 8.11 0.05 4.73
C ASN A 75 7.60 -0.07 6.17
N ALA A 76 7.13 -1.24 6.59
CA ALA A 76 6.70 -1.45 7.97
C ALA A 76 7.85 -1.23 8.96
N VAL A 77 9.04 -1.75 8.65
CA VAL A 77 10.23 -1.58 9.49
C VAL A 77 10.77 -0.15 9.42
N MET A 78 11.04 0.34 8.21
CA MET A 78 11.64 1.66 8.02
C MET A 78 10.67 2.78 8.42
N GLY A 79 9.39 2.65 8.07
CA GLY A 79 8.36 3.62 8.44
C GLY A 79 8.13 3.70 9.95
N LEU A 80 8.20 2.56 10.65
CA LEU A 80 8.17 2.54 12.12
C LEU A 80 9.37 3.27 12.72
N ILE A 81 10.59 3.01 12.21
CA ILE A 81 11.81 3.68 12.67
C ILE A 81 11.70 5.20 12.43
N VAL A 82 11.29 5.61 11.23
CA VAL A 82 11.14 7.02 10.88
C VAL A 82 10.07 7.70 11.74
N ALA A 83 8.89 7.08 11.91
CA ALA A 83 7.84 7.60 12.79
C ALA A 83 8.33 7.74 14.23
N TRP A 84 9.06 6.74 14.73
CA TRP A 84 9.66 6.77 16.06
C TRP A 84 10.63 7.95 16.22
N VAL A 85 11.55 8.13 15.27
CA VAL A 85 12.54 9.23 15.29
C VAL A 85 11.83 10.59 15.25
N LEU A 86 10.82 10.74 14.39
CA LEU A 86 10.06 11.99 14.28
C LEU A 86 9.28 12.34 15.54
N VAL A 87 8.79 11.36 16.29
CA VAL A 87 7.99 11.62 17.49
C VAL A 87 8.87 11.77 18.74
N ARG A 88 9.86 10.91 18.91
CA ARG A 88 10.62 10.79 20.17
C ARG A 88 11.89 11.63 20.24
N TYR A 89 12.36 12.17 19.10
CA TYR A 89 13.61 12.95 19.08
C TYR A 89 13.37 14.36 18.57
N GLU A 90 14.11 15.31 19.15
CA GLU A 90 14.24 16.67 18.65
C GLU A 90 15.64 16.86 18.05
N PHE A 91 15.69 17.28 16.79
CA PHE A 91 16.93 17.49 16.05
C PHE A 91 16.77 18.58 15.00
N PRO A 92 17.86 19.27 14.60
CA PRO A 92 17.79 20.25 13.53
C PRO A 92 17.41 19.56 12.22
N GLY A 93 16.48 20.17 11.47
CA GLY A 93 15.98 19.59 10.21
C GLY A 93 14.80 18.61 10.35
N LYS A 94 14.29 18.32 11.55
CA LYS A 94 13.13 17.44 11.77
C LYS A 94 11.94 17.79 10.86
N ARG A 95 11.60 19.10 10.75
CA ARG A 95 10.49 19.54 9.88
C ARG A 95 10.74 19.28 8.40
N ILE A 96 12.01 19.36 7.97
CA ILE A 96 12.38 19.06 6.58
C ILE A 96 12.22 17.57 6.33
N LEU A 97 12.74 16.72 7.22
CA LEU A 97 12.57 15.26 7.13
C LEU A 97 11.09 14.85 7.11
N ASP A 98 10.28 15.46 7.99
CA ASP A 98 8.83 15.20 8.03
C ASP A 98 8.14 15.61 6.72
N GLY A 99 8.51 16.76 6.14
CA GLY A 99 8.04 17.16 4.81
C GLY A 99 8.52 16.27 3.68
N MET A 100 9.75 15.75 3.75
CA MET A 100 10.29 14.84 2.73
C MET A 100 9.54 13.52 2.64
N ILE A 101 8.92 13.06 3.72
CA ILE A 101 8.10 11.84 3.71
C ILE A 101 6.87 12.03 2.80
N GLU A 102 6.38 13.25 2.61
CA GLU A 102 5.23 13.53 1.76
C GLU A 102 5.59 13.73 0.28
N VAL A 103 6.88 13.84 -0.05
CA VAL A 103 7.34 14.00 -1.43
C VAL A 103 6.75 12.94 -2.39
N PRO A 104 6.66 11.65 -2.03
CA PRO A 104 6.04 10.65 -2.91
C PRO A 104 4.58 10.92 -3.25
N PHE A 105 3.83 11.66 -2.41
CA PHE A 105 2.46 12.07 -2.70
C PHE A 105 2.38 13.29 -3.63
N ALA A 106 3.38 14.16 -3.56
CA ALA A 106 3.44 15.38 -4.36
C ALA A 106 3.99 15.15 -5.77
N LEU A 107 4.85 14.15 -5.95
CA LEU A 107 5.47 13.84 -7.24
C LEU A 107 4.56 12.97 -8.11
N PRO A 108 4.42 13.27 -9.42
CA PRO A 108 3.89 12.30 -10.36
C PRO A 108 4.70 11.02 -10.31
N THR A 109 4.02 9.86 -10.19
CA THR A 109 4.71 8.56 -10.01
C THR A 109 5.68 8.25 -11.17
N ALA A 110 5.35 8.67 -12.39
CA ALA A 110 6.24 8.55 -13.54
C ALA A 110 7.57 9.30 -13.35
N VAL A 111 7.52 10.52 -12.80
CA VAL A 111 8.73 11.31 -12.52
C VAL A 111 9.59 10.64 -11.48
N ALA A 112 8.97 10.11 -10.42
CA ALA A 112 9.66 9.32 -9.40
C ALA A 112 10.35 8.10 -10.02
N GLY A 113 9.65 7.37 -10.90
CA GLY A 113 10.21 6.22 -11.60
C GLY A 113 11.42 6.57 -12.46
N ILE A 114 11.34 7.63 -13.26
CA ILE A 114 12.45 8.11 -14.09
C ILE A 114 13.65 8.50 -13.22
N ALA A 115 13.40 9.26 -12.14
CA ALA A 115 14.46 9.69 -11.23
C ALA A 115 15.16 8.50 -10.55
N LEU A 116 14.38 7.55 -10.02
CA LEU A 116 14.91 6.35 -9.38
C LEU A 116 15.69 5.49 -10.37
N THR A 117 15.20 5.33 -11.60
CA THR A 117 15.91 4.59 -12.66
C THR A 117 17.24 5.26 -12.95
N HIS A 118 17.25 6.58 -13.19
CA HIS A 118 18.48 7.32 -13.48
C HIS A 118 19.51 7.24 -12.34
N MET A 119 19.06 7.21 -11.09
CA MET A 119 19.93 7.06 -9.92
C MET A 119 20.49 5.65 -9.74
N THR A 120 19.82 4.62 -10.27
CA THR A 120 20.12 3.21 -9.96
C THR A 120 20.64 2.39 -11.14
N VAL A 121 20.73 2.96 -12.35
CA VAL A 121 21.42 2.29 -13.47
C VAL A 121 22.91 2.12 -13.14
N ASP A 122 23.53 1.08 -13.68
CA ASP A 122 24.92 0.70 -13.46
C ASP A 122 25.93 1.82 -13.78
N THR A 123 25.59 2.70 -14.70
CA THR A 123 26.39 3.88 -15.10
C THR A 123 26.27 5.06 -14.14
N SER A 124 25.32 5.02 -13.19
CA SER A 124 25.14 6.07 -12.19
C SER A 124 26.08 5.89 -10.98
N VAL A 125 26.21 6.93 -10.15
CA VAL A 125 27.05 6.87 -8.96
C VAL A 125 26.54 5.80 -7.97
N ILE A 126 25.23 5.76 -7.71
CA ILE A 126 24.62 4.82 -6.75
C ILE A 126 24.56 3.44 -7.37
N GLY A 127 23.97 3.30 -8.55
CA GLY A 127 23.86 2.00 -9.22
C GLY A 127 25.23 1.38 -9.51
N GLY A 128 26.19 2.16 -10.01
CA GLY A 128 27.55 1.72 -10.21
C GLY A 128 28.26 1.25 -8.94
N PHE A 129 28.06 1.95 -7.82
CA PHE A 129 28.60 1.50 -6.54
C PHE A 129 28.06 0.10 -6.16
N PHE A 130 26.76 -0.14 -6.27
CA PHE A 130 26.17 -1.45 -5.96
C PHE A 130 26.60 -2.52 -6.96
N HIS A 131 26.66 -2.19 -8.24
CA HIS A 131 27.12 -3.10 -9.29
C HIS A 131 28.57 -3.53 -9.07
N HIS A 132 29.50 -2.58 -8.89
CA HIS A 132 30.93 -2.88 -8.77
C HIS A 132 31.33 -3.49 -7.42
N THR A 133 30.61 -3.12 -6.32
CA THR A 133 30.96 -3.58 -4.97
C THR A 133 30.31 -4.91 -4.61
N PHE A 134 29.04 -5.09 -5.00
CA PHE A 134 28.24 -6.23 -4.59
C PHE A 134 27.76 -7.11 -5.75
N GLY A 135 28.01 -6.71 -7.01
CA GLY A 135 27.50 -7.40 -8.20
C GLY A 135 25.97 -7.34 -8.32
N ILE A 136 25.34 -6.31 -7.75
CA ILE A 136 23.87 -6.17 -7.70
C ILE A 136 23.44 -5.08 -8.66
N ASP A 137 22.63 -5.46 -9.67
CA ASP A 137 21.92 -4.52 -10.52
C ASP A 137 20.58 -4.16 -9.85
N ILE A 138 20.33 -2.84 -9.74
CA ILE A 138 19.07 -2.35 -9.15
C ILE A 138 18.06 -2.04 -10.26
N ALA A 139 18.41 -1.15 -11.19
CA ALA A 139 17.51 -0.83 -12.31
C ALA A 139 17.24 -2.07 -13.17
N TYR A 140 16.03 -2.13 -13.72
CA TYR A 140 15.54 -3.19 -14.60
C TYR A 140 15.47 -4.59 -13.97
N THR A 141 15.44 -4.63 -12.63
CA THR A 141 15.32 -5.86 -11.84
C THR A 141 14.15 -5.79 -10.85
N ARG A 142 13.85 -6.93 -10.19
CA ARG A 142 12.87 -6.96 -9.09
C ARG A 142 13.28 -6.09 -7.91
N THR A 143 14.59 -5.88 -7.71
CA THR A 143 15.11 -4.97 -6.70
C THR A 143 14.71 -3.54 -7.00
N GLY A 144 14.82 -3.10 -8.26
CA GLY A 144 14.37 -1.77 -8.70
C GLY A 144 12.86 -1.59 -8.54
N ILE A 145 12.06 -2.60 -8.91
CA ILE A 145 10.61 -2.57 -8.67
C ILE A 145 10.34 -2.38 -7.17
N THR A 146 10.98 -3.18 -6.32
CA THR A 146 10.81 -3.10 -4.86
C THR A 146 11.20 -1.72 -4.33
N LEU A 147 12.31 -1.14 -4.82
CA LEU A 147 12.76 0.20 -4.43
C LEU A 147 11.72 1.28 -4.76
N ALA A 148 11.16 1.24 -5.99
CA ALA A 148 10.11 2.17 -6.38
C ALA A 148 8.85 2.02 -5.50
N LEU A 149 8.46 0.80 -5.18
CA LEU A 149 7.32 0.53 -4.30
C LEU A 149 7.60 0.93 -2.85
N VAL A 150 8.82 0.79 -2.35
CA VAL A 150 9.24 1.30 -1.03
C VAL A 150 9.11 2.81 -0.99
N PHE A 151 9.64 3.52 -1.98
CA PHE A 151 9.55 4.97 -2.06
C PHE A 151 8.10 5.47 -1.98
N ILE A 152 7.20 4.87 -2.75
CA ILE A 152 5.78 5.28 -2.76
C ILE A 152 5.04 4.85 -1.50
N GLY A 153 5.43 3.71 -0.90
CA GLY A 153 4.71 3.10 0.21
C GLY A 153 5.07 3.66 1.60
N ILE A 154 6.27 4.24 1.79
CA ILE A 154 6.76 4.68 3.10
C ILE A 154 5.84 5.69 3.81
N PRO A 155 5.23 6.69 3.12
CA PRO A 155 4.35 7.65 3.78
C PRO A 155 3.15 6.99 4.47
N PHE A 156 2.60 5.92 3.89
CA PHE A 156 1.43 5.24 4.44
C PHE A 156 1.71 4.65 5.82
N VAL A 157 2.89 4.07 6.01
CA VAL A 157 3.27 3.51 7.31
C VAL A 157 3.58 4.62 8.31
N VAL A 158 4.38 5.60 7.91
CA VAL A 158 4.76 6.70 8.81
C VAL A 158 3.51 7.46 9.30
N ARG A 159 2.62 7.86 8.39
CA ARG A 159 1.41 8.62 8.75
C ARG A 159 0.34 7.79 9.47
N SER A 160 0.41 6.47 9.41
CA SER A 160 -0.45 5.61 10.24
C SER A 160 0.07 5.49 11.66
N VAL A 161 1.38 5.36 11.85
CA VAL A 161 2.02 5.09 13.14
C VAL A 161 2.26 6.38 13.95
N GLN A 162 2.70 7.45 13.29
CA GLN A 162 3.07 8.72 13.93
C GLN A 162 1.99 9.28 14.86
N PRO A 163 0.69 9.41 14.47
CA PRO A 163 -0.33 9.97 15.34
C PRO A 163 -0.64 9.11 16.59
N VAL A 164 -0.38 7.80 16.50
CA VAL A 164 -0.56 6.90 17.64
C VAL A 164 0.60 7.09 18.62
N LEU A 165 1.83 7.18 18.12
CA LEU A 165 3.01 7.49 18.94
C LEU A 165 2.93 8.86 19.62
N GLU A 166 2.37 9.88 18.95
CA GLU A 166 2.17 11.22 19.50
C GLU A 166 1.15 11.24 20.65
N LYS A 167 0.13 10.36 20.57
CA LYS A 167 -0.90 10.22 21.62
C LYS A 167 -0.46 9.33 22.79
N LEU A 168 0.55 8.51 22.59
CA LEU A 168 1.13 7.69 23.65
C LEU A 168 1.84 8.61 24.66
N ASP A 169 1.19 8.78 25.81
CA ASP A 169 1.72 9.58 26.90
C ASP A 169 3.02 8.94 27.44
N GLY A 170 4.06 9.75 27.58
CA GLY A 170 5.33 9.34 28.18
C GLY A 170 5.20 8.76 29.60
N GLN A 171 4.07 9.03 30.27
CA GLN A 171 3.79 8.49 31.61
C GLN A 171 3.82 6.97 31.66
N PHE A 172 3.45 6.26 30.60
CA PHE A 172 3.55 4.79 30.55
C PHE A 172 5.00 4.32 30.55
N GLU A 173 5.88 5.04 29.85
CA GLU A 173 7.32 4.76 29.82
C GLU A 173 7.98 5.10 31.18
N GLU A 174 7.58 6.20 31.78
CA GLU A 174 8.04 6.63 33.10
C GLU A 174 7.59 5.63 34.18
N ALA A 175 6.33 5.23 34.19
CA ALA A 175 5.81 4.23 35.14
C ALA A 175 6.53 2.89 35.00
N ALA A 176 6.76 2.41 33.77
CA ALA A 176 7.52 1.21 33.52
C ALA A 176 8.97 1.32 34.03
N SER A 177 9.60 2.48 33.85
CA SER A 177 10.96 2.75 34.35
C SER A 177 11.03 2.76 35.88
N ILE A 178 10.02 3.36 36.57
CA ILE A 178 9.93 3.34 38.04
C ILE A 178 9.81 1.90 38.57
N LEU A 179 9.11 1.03 37.83
CA LEU A 179 8.99 -0.40 38.15
C LEU A 179 10.23 -1.23 37.78
N GLY A 180 11.31 -0.58 37.31
CA GLY A 180 12.57 -1.25 36.97
C GLY A 180 12.60 -1.92 35.61
N ALA A 181 11.63 -1.65 34.73
CA ALA A 181 11.61 -2.20 33.38
C ALA A 181 12.71 -1.59 32.51
N THR A 182 13.40 -2.43 31.73
CA THR A 182 14.38 -1.95 30.73
C THR A 182 13.68 -1.32 29.53
N ARG A 183 14.35 -0.40 28.82
CA ARG A 183 13.80 0.25 27.61
C ARG A 183 13.27 -0.74 26.57
N GLY A 184 14.00 -1.85 26.34
CA GLY A 184 13.58 -2.89 25.41
C GLY A 184 12.34 -3.65 25.88
N TYR A 185 12.21 -3.88 27.18
CA TYR A 185 11.02 -4.49 27.78
C TYR A 185 9.82 -3.57 27.64
N THR A 186 9.95 -2.29 27.97
CA THR A 186 8.91 -1.27 27.83
C THR A 186 8.47 -1.15 26.38
N PHE A 187 9.40 -1.07 25.43
CA PHE A 187 9.05 -1.04 24.01
C PHE A 187 8.22 -2.25 23.61
N ARG A 188 8.68 -3.46 23.93
CA ARG A 188 8.05 -4.70 23.46
C ARG A 188 6.69 -4.99 24.11
N HIS A 189 6.51 -4.63 25.39
CA HIS A 189 5.33 -5.01 26.16
C HIS A 189 4.33 -3.87 26.40
N VAL A 190 4.76 -2.62 26.25
CA VAL A 190 3.89 -1.45 26.45
C VAL A 190 3.64 -0.73 25.14
N ILE A 191 4.72 -0.29 24.45
CA ILE A 191 4.59 0.58 23.28
C ILE A 191 4.18 -0.20 22.03
N PHE A 192 4.89 -1.28 21.71
CA PHE A 192 4.68 -2.03 20.47
C PHE A 192 3.27 -2.60 20.33
N PRO A 193 2.62 -3.18 21.37
CA PRO A 193 1.24 -3.62 21.27
C PRO A 193 0.25 -2.49 20.93
N GLU A 194 0.47 -1.29 21.45
CA GLU A 194 -0.38 -0.12 21.21
C GLU A 194 -0.26 0.41 19.76
N ILE A 195 0.95 0.38 19.18
CA ILE A 195 1.18 0.85 17.81
C ILE A 195 0.93 -0.24 16.77
N LEU A 196 0.87 -1.51 17.15
CA LEU A 196 0.74 -2.63 16.23
C LEU A 196 -0.49 -2.53 15.32
N PRO A 197 -1.69 -2.15 15.79
CA PRO A 197 -2.84 -1.98 14.90
C PRO A 197 -2.62 -0.90 13.83
N ALA A 198 -1.97 0.21 14.19
CA ALA A 198 -1.64 1.29 13.26
C ALA A 198 -0.54 0.85 12.26
N LEU A 199 0.43 0.08 12.72
CA LEU A 199 1.47 -0.49 11.86
C LEU A 199 0.88 -1.46 10.84
N ILE A 200 -0.03 -2.34 11.25
CA ILE A 200 -0.75 -3.25 10.34
C ILE A 200 -1.60 -2.46 9.35
N ALA A 201 -2.26 -1.38 9.78
CA ALA A 201 -3.02 -0.52 8.89
C ALA A 201 -2.11 0.13 7.83
N GLY A 202 -1.01 0.74 8.25
CA GLY A 202 -0.03 1.36 7.36
C GLY A 202 0.59 0.36 6.38
N PHE A 203 0.98 -0.82 6.87
CA PHE A 203 1.46 -1.92 6.03
C PHE A 203 0.45 -2.31 4.95
N THR A 204 -0.82 -2.48 5.33
CA THR A 204 -1.85 -2.89 4.38
C THR A 204 -2.14 -1.82 3.33
N MET A 205 -2.15 -0.55 3.75
CA MET A 205 -2.33 0.57 2.80
C MET A 205 -1.15 0.66 1.83
N ALA A 206 0.09 0.52 2.32
CA ALA A 206 1.28 0.47 1.49
C ALA A 206 1.24 -0.72 0.51
N PHE A 207 0.83 -1.89 0.97
CA PHE A 207 0.70 -3.10 0.15
C PHE A 207 -0.37 -2.94 -0.95
N ALA A 208 -1.57 -2.50 -0.59
CA ALA A 208 -2.64 -2.27 -1.55
C ALA A 208 -2.26 -1.23 -2.60
N ARG A 209 -1.59 -0.15 -2.17
CA ARG A 209 -1.08 0.90 -3.07
C ARG A 209 -0.02 0.35 -4.02
N SER A 210 0.89 -0.49 -3.52
CA SER A 210 1.96 -1.12 -4.29
C SER A 210 1.43 -2.08 -5.36
N LEU A 211 0.38 -2.83 -5.08
CA LEU A 211 -0.22 -3.78 -6.04
C LEU A 211 -0.75 -3.09 -7.30
N GLY A 212 -1.29 -1.88 -7.17
CA GLY A 212 -1.83 -1.12 -8.29
C GLY A 212 -0.84 -0.13 -8.91
N GLU A 213 0.45 -0.16 -8.52
CA GLU A 213 1.41 0.79 -9.05
C GLU A 213 1.86 0.43 -10.46
N TYR A 214 1.75 1.41 -11.35
CA TYR A 214 2.19 1.34 -12.73
C TYR A 214 3.22 2.42 -13.05
N GLY A 215 2.92 3.67 -12.69
CA GLY A 215 3.61 4.85 -13.19
C GLY A 215 5.11 4.88 -12.88
N SER A 216 5.53 4.55 -11.67
CA SER A 216 6.95 4.51 -11.32
C SER A 216 7.62 3.22 -11.81
N VAL A 217 6.89 2.11 -11.79
CA VAL A 217 7.46 0.80 -12.11
C VAL A 217 7.72 0.66 -13.61
N VAL A 218 6.92 1.28 -14.49
CA VAL A 218 7.10 1.18 -15.95
C VAL A 218 8.50 1.60 -16.42
N PHE A 219 9.15 2.51 -15.71
CA PHE A 219 10.48 2.99 -16.07
C PHE A 219 11.62 2.15 -15.48
N ILE A 220 11.42 1.57 -14.30
CA ILE A 220 12.48 0.88 -13.55
C ILE A 220 12.43 -0.64 -13.67
N ALA A 221 11.30 -1.22 -14.14
CA ALA A 221 11.13 -2.67 -14.16
C ALA A 221 11.85 -3.39 -15.30
N GLY A 222 12.13 -2.71 -16.43
CA GLY A 222 12.63 -3.36 -17.65
C GLY A 222 11.60 -4.22 -18.38
N ASN A 223 10.46 -4.54 -17.76
CA ASN A 223 9.30 -5.23 -18.32
C ASN A 223 9.63 -6.56 -19.03
N THR A 224 10.55 -7.35 -18.47
CA THR A 224 10.92 -8.66 -19.00
C THR A 224 9.86 -9.71 -18.60
N PRO A 225 9.18 -10.37 -19.56
CA PRO A 225 8.22 -11.43 -19.27
C PRO A 225 8.80 -12.51 -18.35
N TYR A 226 7.99 -12.99 -17.40
CA TYR A 226 8.33 -13.99 -16.37
C TYR A 226 9.30 -13.51 -15.27
N GLU A 227 10.06 -12.44 -15.48
CA GLU A 227 11.10 -11.97 -14.56
C GLU A 227 10.73 -10.70 -13.83
N THR A 228 10.45 -9.61 -14.56
CA THR A 228 10.18 -8.28 -14.00
C THR A 228 8.86 -7.68 -14.47
N GLU A 229 8.10 -8.39 -15.28
CA GLU A 229 6.79 -7.93 -15.72
C GLU A 229 5.77 -8.04 -14.59
N ILE A 230 5.34 -6.90 -14.05
CA ILE A 230 4.25 -6.85 -13.07
C ILE A 230 2.88 -6.86 -13.76
N THR A 231 1.84 -7.25 -13.04
CA THR A 231 0.47 -7.36 -13.59
C THR A 231 -0.03 -6.07 -14.24
N PRO A 232 0.14 -4.86 -13.65
CA PRO A 232 -0.27 -3.63 -14.31
C PRO A 232 0.43 -3.38 -15.66
N LEU A 233 1.71 -3.77 -15.79
CA LEU A 233 2.45 -3.69 -17.06
C LEU A 233 1.87 -4.67 -18.10
N LEU A 234 1.59 -5.89 -17.70
CA LEU A 234 0.97 -6.89 -18.57
C LEU A 234 -0.43 -6.46 -19.02
N ILE A 235 -1.26 -5.91 -18.13
CA ILE A 235 -2.57 -5.34 -18.47
C ILE A 235 -2.40 -4.26 -19.54
N MET A 236 -1.45 -3.35 -19.35
CA MET A 236 -1.19 -2.27 -20.31
C MET A 236 -0.71 -2.80 -21.66
N SER A 237 0.14 -3.85 -21.67
CA SER A 237 0.56 -4.52 -22.90
C SER A 237 -0.64 -5.10 -23.65
N LYS A 238 -1.57 -5.75 -22.93
CA LYS A 238 -2.81 -6.29 -23.52
C LYS A 238 -3.72 -5.18 -24.08
N LEU A 239 -3.82 -4.04 -23.41
CA LEU A 239 -4.56 -2.89 -23.92
C LEU A 239 -3.93 -2.31 -25.20
N GLN A 240 -2.60 -2.27 -25.29
CA GLN A 240 -1.88 -1.85 -26.50
C GLN A 240 -2.04 -2.82 -27.67
N GLU A 241 -2.23 -4.11 -27.37
CA GLU A 241 -2.58 -5.15 -28.35
C GLU A 241 -4.06 -5.11 -28.76
N PHE A 242 -4.87 -4.18 -28.22
CA PHE A 242 -6.33 -4.09 -28.38
C PHE A 242 -7.08 -5.35 -27.86
N ASP A 243 -6.44 -6.16 -27.02
CA ASP A 243 -7.01 -7.35 -26.39
C ASP A 243 -7.70 -6.94 -25.06
N TYR A 244 -8.80 -6.20 -25.19
CA TYR A 244 -9.55 -5.67 -24.03
C TYR A 244 -10.13 -6.78 -23.16
N ALA A 245 -10.53 -7.91 -23.74
CA ALA A 245 -11.14 -9.01 -23.00
C ALA A 245 -10.12 -9.67 -22.06
N SER A 246 -8.92 -9.96 -22.53
CA SER A 246 -7.84 -10.49 -21.70
C SER A 246 -7.36 -9.47 -20.68
N ALA A 247 -7.18 -8.20 -21.07
CA ALA A 247 -6.76 -7.14 -20.18
C ALA A 247 -7.70 -6.98 -18.98
N THR A 248 -9.02 -6.93 -19.24
CA THR A 248 -10.04 -6.78 -18.19
C THR A 248 -10.18 -8.04 -17.33
N SER A 249 -9.99 -9.23 -17.91
CA SER A 249 -10.01 -10.49 -17.17
C SER A 249 -8.85 -10.57 -16.17
N ILE A 250 -7.63 -10.20 -16.56
CA ILE A 250 -6.46 -10.13 -15.71
C ILE A 250 -6.66 -9.07 -14.60
N ALA A 251 -7.18 -7.90 -14.98
CA ALA A 251 -7.48 -6.82 -14.04
C ALA A 251 -8.54 -7.23 -13.01
N LEU A 252 -9.57 -7.97 -13.41
CA LEU A 252 -10.63 -8.44 -12.53
C LEU A 252 -10.09 -9.40 -11.46
N VAL A 253 -9.23 -10.34 -11.84
CA VAL A 253 -8.57 -11.26 -10.89
C VAL A 253 -7.68 -10.49 -9.91
N MET A 254 -6.89 -9.54 -10.41
CA MET A 254 -6.03 -8.71 -9.56
C MET A 254 -6.85 -7.86 -8.57
N LEU A 255 -7.94 -7.27 -9.05
CA LEU A 255 -8.89 -6.50 -8.22
C LEU A 255 -9.53 -7.38 -7.13
N ALA A 256 -10.01 -8.57 -7.51
CA ALA A 256 -10.61 -9.51 -6.57
C ALA A 256 -9.60 -9.95 -5.49
N ALA A 257 -8.36 -10.23 -5.87
CA ALA A 257 -7.29 -10.58 -4.95
C ALA A 257 -6.94 -9.42 -4.00
N ALA A 258 -6.79 -8.20 -4.52
CA ALA A 258 -6.53 -7.01 -3.72
C ALA A 258 -7.69 -6.74 -2.73
N PHE A 259 -8.93 -6.83 -3.20
CA PHE A 259 -10.12 -6.65 -2.36
C PHE A 259 -10.19 -7.69 -1.24
N LEU A 260 -9.91 -8.97 -1.55
CA LEU A 260 -9.89 -10.05 -0.55
C LEU A 260 -8.86 -9.78 0.54
N ILE A 261 -7.65 -9.34 0.18
CA ILE A 261 -6.59 -9.02 1.13
C ILE A 261 -7.00 -7.85 2.04
N LEU A 262 -7.58 -6.79 1.45
CA LEU A 262 -8.09 -5.64 2.21
C LEU A 262 -9.22 -6.06 3.16
N LEU A 263 -10.13 -6.92 2.72
CA LEU A 263 -11.23 -7.44 3.53
C LEU A 263 -10.71 -8.26 4.71
N ILE A 264 -9.78 -9.19 4.46
CA ILE A 264 -9.15 -9.99 5.51
C ILE A 264 -8.51 -9.08 6.55
N ASN A 265 -7.76 -8.08 6.10
CA ASN A 265 -7.12 -7.14 7.01
C ASN A 265 -8.13 -6.31 7.80
N ALA A 266 -9.19 -5.80 7.19
CA ALA A 266 -10.25 -5.06 7.88
C ALA A 266 -10.92 -5.91 8.97
N VAL A 267 -11.16 -7.20 8.70
CA VAL A 267 -11.71 -8.14 9.69
C VAL A 267 -10.72 -8.38 10.83
N LEU A 268 -9.43 -8.56 10.53
CA LEU A 268 -8.40 -8.75 11.55
C LEU A 268 -8.26 -7.52 12.45
N GLN A 269 -8.24 -6.32 11.88
CA GLN A 269 -8.17 -5.06 12.64
C GLN A 269 -9.40 -4.86 13.53
N SER A 270 -10.60 -5.15 13.02
CA SER A 270 -11.84 -5.01 13.81
C SER A 270 -11.88 -5.95 15.02
N ARG A 271 -11.25 -7.11 14.94
CA ARG A 271 -11.11 -8.04 16.07
C ARG A 271 -10.09 -7.55 17.09
N SER A 272 -8.94 -7.05 16.63
CA SER A 272 -7.88 -6.53 17.52
C SER A 272 -8.36 -5.32 18.31
N SER A 273 -9.09 -4.39 17.71
CA SER A 273 -9.62 -3.21 18.40
C SER A 273 -10.65 -3.56 19.47
N LYS A 274 -11.46 -4.62 19.28
CA LYS A 274 -12.41 -5.09 20.30
C LYS A 274 -11.73 -5.72 21.51
N ILE A 275 -10.61 -6.41 21.30
CA ILE A 275 -9.85 -7.04 22.39
C ILE A 275 -9.18 -5.96 23.26
N ILE A 276 -8.67 -4.89 22.64
CA ILE A 276 -7.98 -3.79 23.35
C ILE A 276 -9.00 -2.89 24.09
N SER A 277 -10.20 -2.68 23.52
CA SER A 277 -11.23 -1.82 24.14
C SER A 277 -12.00 -2.49 25.30
N GLY A 278 -11.80 -3.76 25.57
CA GLY A 278 -12.47 -4.47 26.68
C GLY A 278 -14.01 -4.51 26.59
N ILE A 279 -14.56 -4.28 25.41
CA ILE A 279 -16.01 -4.36 25.17
C ILE A 279 -16.30 -5.74 24.59
N GLU A 280 -16.76 -6.65 25.44
CA GLU A 280 -17.50 -7.83 25.03
C GLU A 280 -18.91 -7.49 24.56
#